data_1eb2a99c9ecd6aaaa2a47d192b8166bd
#
_entry.id   1eb2a99c9ecd6aaaa2a47d192b8166bd
#
_cell.length_a   1.000
_cell.length_b   1.000
_cell.length_c   1.000
_cell.angle_alpha   90.00
_cell.angle_beta   90.00
_cell.angle_gamma   90.00
#
_symmetry.space_group_name_H-M   'P 1'
#
loop_
_entity.id
_entity.type
_entity.pdbx_description
1 polymer ?
#
loop_
_entity_poly.entity_id
_entity_poly.type
_entity_poly.pdbx_seq_one_letter_code
_entity_poly.pdbx_strand_id
1 'polypeptide(L)'
;MNEIKDIATPKRTREIMERHGLTVKKSLGQNFLIEPNILTRMLEVAGVDKTTNVIEIGPGIGALTERLAREAKQVLAFEIDGRLLPVLDETLAPYDNVTVVHRDILDVDLEQVIGEHFDINEPLLVVANLPYYITTPIIMNLLESKLPIDGFAMMMQKEVAQRMTAEPNSKAYGSLTIAIQYFCEASIGFIVPKTVFNPAPNVDSAILVLKRREKPLVEVKDEAKFFALVKNSFVQRRKTLWNNLAKAYVGNSHTKESLAAALEAAGIDPSRRAETLTIEEFARLSDAL
;
A
#
# COMPACT_ATOMS: atom_id res chain seq x y z
N MET A 1 29.77 -7.92 25.43
CA MET A 1 28.51 -7.33 24.99
C MET A 1 27.66 -8.46 24.41
N ASN A 2 26.53 -8.79 25.03
CA ASN A 2 25.62 -9.79 24.44
C ASN A 2 25.09 -9.20 23.13
N GLU A 3 25.39 -9.85 22.02
CA GLU A 3 24.79 -9.53 20.73
C GLU A 3 23.26 -9.60 20.87
N ILE A 4 22.58 -8.48 20.73
CA ILE A 4 21.10 -8.43 20.73
C ILE A 4 20.66 -9.18 19.48
N LYS A 5 20.12 -10.39 19.68
CA LYS A 5 19.64 -11.20 18.57
C LYS A 5 18.42 -10.56 17.95
N ASP A 6 18.42 -10.49 16.62
CA ASP A 6 17.30 -9.94 15.85
C ASP A 6 15.95 -10.56 16.23
N ILE A 7 14.94 -9.71 16.36
CA ILE A 7 13.56 -10.13 16.68
C ILE A 7 13.03 -11.09 15.61
N ALA A 8 13.35 -10.85 14.35
CA ALA A 8 12.93 -11.64 13.19
C ALA A 8 13.62 -13.02 13.06
N THR A 9 14.05 -13.63 14.16
CA THR A 9 14.59 -15.00 14.16
C THR A 9 13.57 -15.97 14.76
N PRO A 10 13.49 -17.25 14.32
CA PRO A 10 12.52 -18.20 14.84
C PRO A 10 12.58 -18.36 16.37
N LYS A 11 13.81 -18.36 16.92
CA LYS A 11 14.03 -18.50 18.35
C LYS A 11 13.54 -17.27 19.12
N ARG A 12 13.96 -16.07 18.69
CA ARG A 12 13.62 -14.82 19.39
C ARG A 12 12.14 -14.50 19.30
N THR A 13 11.52 -14.68 18.13
CA THR A 13 10.07 -14.54 17.96
C THR A 13 9.30 -15.44 18.92
N ARG A 14 9.69 -16.72 19.05
CA ARG A 14 9.05 -17.67 19.97
C ARG A 14 9.22 -17.23 21.42
N GLU A 15 10.42 -16.88 21.85
CA GLU A 15 10.71 -16.41 23.22
C GLU A 15 9.85 -15.21 23.61
N ILE A 16 9.68 -14.23 22.69
CA ILE A 16 8.85 -13.04 22.91
C ILE A 16 7.38 -13.46 23.04
N MET A 17 6.87 -14.30 22.14
CA MET A 17 5.48 -14.74 22.16
C MET A 17 5.15 -15.52 23.44
N GLU A 18 6.01 -16.43 23.87
CA GLU A 18 5.84 -17.22 25.09
C GLU A 18 5.87 -16.32 26.33
N ARG A 19 6.84 -15.41 26.44
CA ARG A 19 6.98 -14.49 27.57
C ARG A 19 5.76 -13.62 27.79
N HIS A 20 5.16 -13.12 26.71
CA HIS A 20 3.99 -12.25 26.77
C HIS A 20 2.66 -12.99 26.63
N GLY A 21 2.67 -14.34 26.60
CA GLY A 21 1.46 -15.14 26.43
C GLY A 21 0.69 -14.80 25.14
N LEU A 22 1.40 -14.39 24.07
CA LEU A 22 0.77 -13.95 22.84
C LEU A 22 0.23 -15.13 22.04
N THR A 23 -1.02 -15.01 21.64
CA THR A 23 -1.65 -15.88 20.64
C THR A 23 -1.92 -15.10 19.37
N VAL A 24 -1.63 -15.73 18.22
CA VAL A 24 -1.87 -15.12 16.90
C VAL A 24 -3.35 -14.87 16.70
N LYS A 25 -3.73 -13.63 16.42
CA LYS A 25 -5.09 -13.27 16.03
C LYS A 25 -5.26 -13.40 14.51
N LYS A 26 -5.93 -14.45 14.07
CA LYS A 26 -6.28 -14.65 12.65
C LYS A 26 -7.12 -13.49 12.08
N SER A 27 -7.98 -12.90 12.90
CA SER A 27 -8.81 -11.75 12.52
C SER A 27 -8.00 -10.48 12.18
N LEU A 28 -6.77 -10.36 12.71
CA LEU A 28 -5.85 -9.27 12.40
C LEU A 28 -4.79 -9.68 11.35
N GLY A 29 -4.90 -10.89 10.77
CA GLY A 29 -3.98 -11.36 9.73
C GLY A 29 -2.52 -11.48 10.18
N GLN A 30 -2.27 -11.70 11.49
CA GLN A 30 -0.93 -11.72 12.07
C GLN A 30 -0.12 -12.91 11.56
N ASN A 31 0.96 -12.62 10.84
CA ASN A 31 1.98 -13.58 10.40
C ASN A 31 3.33 -12.91 10.68
N PHE A 32 4.09 -13.44 11.64
CA PHE A 32 5.37 -12.85 12.03
C PHE A 32 6.49 -13.34 11.13
N LEU A 33 7.25 -12.40 10.58
CA LEU A 33 8.42 -12.69 9.76
C LEU A 33 9.55 -13.21 10.66
N ILE A 34 10.16 -14.33 10.25
CA ILE A 34 11.21 -15.03 11.00
C ILE A 34 12.52 -15.15 10.22
N GLU A 35 12.72 -14.31 9.20
CA GLU A 35 13.92 -14.29 8.34
C GLU A 35 14.47 -12.85 8.22
N PRO A 36 15.54 -12.49 8.97
CA PRO A 36 16.07 -11.12 9.01
C PRO A 36 16.52 -10.57 7.66
N ASN A 37 17.02 -11.43 6.76
CA ASN A 37 17.54 -11.00 5.45
C ASN A 37 16.42 -10.41 4.57
N ILE A 38 15.19 -10.85 4.73
CA ILE A 38 14.03 -10.28 4.02
C ILE A 38 13.84 -8.81 4.41
N LEU A 39 13.95 -8.50 5.71
CA LEU A 39 13.83 -7.13 6.21
C LEU A 39 14.96 -6.25 5.69
N THR A 40 16.20 -6.73 5.74
CA THR A 40 17.36 -6.00 5.21
C THR A 40 17.14 -5.64 3.73
N ARG A 41 16.79 -6.62 2.90
CA ARG A 41 16.49 -6.38 1.48
C ARG A 41 15.31 -5.43 1.26
N MET A 42 14.32 -5.49 2.14
CA MET A 42 13.15 -4.58 2.06
C MET A 42 13.58 -3.13 2.27
N LEU A 43 14.44 -2.84 3.25
CA LEU A 43 14.98 -1.50 3.49
C LEU A 43 15.87 -1.03 2.33
N GLU A 44 16.69 -1.93 1.77
CA GLU A 44 17.53 -1.63 0.60
C GLU A 44 16.71 -1.20 -0.62
N VAL A 45 15.66 -1.96 -0.97
CA VAL A 45 14.80 -1.60 -2.11
C VAL A 45 13.91 -0.38 -1.83
N ALA A 46 13.64 -0.08 -0.55
CA ALA A 46 12.95 1.13 -0.14
C ALA A 46 13.83 2.38 -0.21
N GLY A 47 15.16 2.21 -0.16
CA GLY A 47 16.10 3.32 -0.07
C GLY A 47 16.11 4.01 1.29
N VAL A 48 15.86 3.27 2.38
CA VAL A 48 15.90 3.80 3.75
C VAL A 48 17.34 4.08 4.16
N ASP A 49 17.59 5.29 4.68
CA ASP A 49 18.88 5.70 5.23
C ASP A 49 18.72 6.62 6.45
N LYS A 50 19.84 7.08 7.02
CA LYS A 50 19.87 7.94 8.23
C LYS A 50 19.28 9.33 8.04
N THR A 51 18.89 9.72 6.85
CA THR A 51 18.20 10.99 6.57
C THR A 51 16.68 10.81 6.47
N THR A 52 16.21 9.56 6.38
CA THR A 52 14.81 9.19 6.07
C THR A 52 13.97 9.05 7.33
N ASN A 53 12.85 9.75 7.41
CA ASN A 53 11.78 9.48 8.35
C ASN A 53 10.88 8.38 7.81
N VAL A 54 10.44 7.47 8.68
CA VAL A 54 9.64 6.31 8.27
C VAL A 54 8.36 6.21 9.06
N ILE A 55 7.24 6.04 8.35
CA ILE A 55 5.97 5.59 8.91
C ILE A 55 5.91 4.07 8.77
N GLU A 56 5.73 3.38 9.88
CA GLU A 56 5.45 1.95 9.89
C GLU A 56 4.00 1.68 10.31
N ILE A 57 3.33 0.75 9.64
CA ILE A 57 1.96 0.37 9.94
C ILE A 57 1.92 -1.09 10.34
N GLY A 58 1.43 -1.35 11.57
CA GLY A 58 1.38 -2.69 12.14
C GLY A 58 2.76 -3.25 12.48
N PRO A 59 3.50 -2.65 13.43
CA PRO A 59 4.84 -3.12 13.83
C PRO A 59 4.84 -4.54 14.42
N GLY A 60 3.68 -5.03 14.87
CA GLY A 60 3.56 -6.36 15.45
C GLY A 60 4.41 -6.50 16.71
N ILE A 61 5.38 -7.41 16.71
CA ILE A 61 6.34 -7.57 17.81
C ILE A 61 7.61 -6.74 17.67
N GLY A 62 7.68 -5.86 16.63
CA GLY A 62 8.79 -4.95 16.42
C GLY A 62 9.89 -5.44 15.49
N ALA A 63 9.66 -6.52 14.74
CA ALA A 63 10.70 -7.12 13.89
C ALA A 63 11.18 -6.19 12.75
N LEU A 64 10.25 -5.56 12.02
CA LEU A 64 10.60 -4.56 11.01
C LEU A 64 11.03 -3.25 11.68
N THR A 65 10.33 -2.84 12.75
CA THR A 65 10.64 -1.62 13.51
C THR A 65 12.09 -1.59 13.99
N GLU A 66 12.59 -2.71 14.52
CA GLU A 66 13.98 -2.85 14.95
C GLU A 66 14.98 -2.55 13.81
N ARG A 67 14.71 -3.07 12.61
CA ARG A 67 15.55 -2.80 11.43
C ARG A 67 15.45 -1.34 11.00
N LEU A 68 14.25 -0.79 10.95
CA LEU A 68 14.04 0.61 10.65
C LEU A 68 14.74 1.52 11.66
N ALA A 69 14.68 1.22 12.95
CA ALA A 69 15.36 1.98 13.99
C ALA A 69 16.88 2.04 13.79
N ARG A 70 17.48 0.96 13.30
CA ARG A 70 18.92 0.90 13.03
C ARG A 70 19.35 1.68 11.80
N GLU A 71 18.48 1.83 10.77
CA GLU A 71 18.84 2.40 9.47
C GLU A 71 18.18 3.77 9.21
N ALA A 72 17.01 4.05 9.73
CA ALA A 72 16.27 5.29 9.52
C ALA A 72 16.72 6.41 10.48
N LYS A 73 16.32 7.64 10.18
CA LYS A 73 16.45 8.79 11.07
C LYS A 73 15.51 8.67 12.25
N GLN A 74 14.21 8.56 11.97
CA GLN A 74 13.14 8.38 12.95
C GLN A 74 12.08 7.43 12.41
N VAL A 75 11.39 6.74 13.30
CA VAL A 75 10.32 5.80 13.00
C VAL A 75 9.08 6.16 13.81
N LEU A 76 7.95 6.33 13.14
CA LEU A 76 6.63 6.48 13.74
C LEU A 76 5.79 5.26 13.37
N ALA A 77 5.50 4.41 14.36
CA ALA A 77 4.79 3.16 14.17
C ALA A 77 3.36 3.22 14.70
N PHE A 78 2.38 2.85 13.87
CA PHE A 78 0.96 2.78 14.24
C PHE A 78 0.55 1.34 14.53
N GLU A 79 0.07 1.07 15.76
CA GLU A 79 -0.39 -0.26 16.18
C GLU A 79 -1.83 -0.19 16.69
N ILE A 80 -2.69 -1.06 16.18
CA ILE A 80 -4.10 -1.15 16.57
C ILE A 80 -4.34 -2.17 17.70
N ASP A 81 -3.47 -3.19 17.83
CA ASP A 81 -3.60 -4.23 18.84
C ASP A 81 -2.92 -3.83 20.16
N GLY A 82 -3.70 -3.27 21.10
CA GLY A 82 -3.19 -2.86 22.40
C GLY A 82 -2.43 -3.93 23.20
N ARG A 83 -2.59 -5.23 22.88
CA ARG A 83 -1.84 -6.32 23.52
C ARG A 83 -0.37 -6.32 23.13
N LEU A 84 -0.03 -5.71 21.98
CA LEU A 84 1.34 -5.63 21.48
C LEU A 84 2.13 -4.45 22.07
N LEU A 85 1.47 -3.47 22.67
CA LEU A 85 2.16 -2.31 23.25
C LEU A 85 3.20 -2.69 24.31
N PRO A 86 2.89 -3.53 25.31
CA PRO A 86 3.91 -3.95 26.28
C PRO A 86 5.07 -4.74 25.65
N VAL A 87 4.79 -5.42 24.52
CA VAL A 87 5.81 -6.16 23.78
C VAL A 87 6.73 -5.18 23.07
N LEU A 88 6.16 -4.16 22.39
CA LEU A 88 6.90 -3.11 21.70
C LEU A 88 7.73 -2.28 22.69
N ASP A 89 7.19 -1.96 23.86
CA ASP A 89 7.93 -1.28 24.93
C ASP A 89 9.18 -2.07 25.34
N GLU A 90 9.09 -3.40 25.45
CA GLU A 90 10.26 -4.25 25.77
C GLU A 90 11.22 -4.39 24.58
N THR A 91 10.69 -4.73 23.40
CA THR A 91 11.52 -5.08 22.25
C THR A 91 12.23 -3.87 21.63
N LEU A 92 11.61 -2.70 21.72
CA LEU A 92 12.14 -1.45 21.15
C LEU A 92 12.84 -0.56 22.19
N ALA A 93 12.88 -0.95 23.47
CA ALA A 93 13.57 -0.20 24.52
C ALA A 93 15.02 0.22 24.20
N PRO A 94 15.82 -0.53 23.41
CA PRO A 94 17.16 -0.10 23.00
C PRO A 94 17.21 1.04 22.01
N TYR A 95 16.08 1.47 21.41
CA TYR A 95 16.03 2.44 20.31
C TYR A 95 15.32 3.71 20.74
N ASP A 96 16.00 4.85 20.69
CA ASP A 96 15.50 6.16 21.10
C ASP A 96 14.83 6.96 19.96
N ASN A 97 14.95 6.45 18.72
CA ASN A 97 14.40 7.06 17.51
C ASN A 97 13.08 6.44 17.03
N VAL A 98 12.38 5.67 17.89
CA VAL A 98 11.10 5.03 17.59
C VAL A 98 10.00 5.60 18.48
N THR A 99 8.89 5.98 17.87
CA THR A 99 7.65 6.33 18.57
C THR A 99 6.54 5.39 18.13
N VAL A 100 5.86 4.75 19.09
CA VAL A 100 4.72 3.87 18.85
C VAL A 100 3.43 4.61 19.22
N VAL A 101 2.47 4.67 18.29
CA VAL A 101 1.16 5.30 18.48
C VAL A 101 0.08 4.21 18.45
N HIS A 102 -0.66 4.07 19.57
CA HIS A 102 -1.77 3.13 19.64
C HIS A 102 -3.03 3.72 18.97
N ARG A 103 -3.11 3.60 17.65
CA ARG A 103 -4.27 4.06 16.85
C ARG A 103 -4.40 3.26 15.56
N ASP A 104 -5.62 3.21 15.02
CA ASP A 104 -5.84 2.79 13.64
C ASP A 104 -5.38 3.92 12.71
N ILE A 105 -4.51 3.59 11.76
CA ILE A 105 -3.99 4.55 10.76
C ILE A 105 -5.11 5.16 9.89
N LEU A 106 -6.25 4.46 9.74
CA LEU A 106 -7.39 4.94 8.96
C LEU A 106 -8.27 5.94 9.71
N ASP A 107 -8.14 6.01 11.05
CA ASP A 107 -8.97 6.83 11.92
C ASP A 107 -8.23 8.07 12.45
N VAL A 108 -6.98 8.30 12.02
CA VAL A 108 -6.18 9.45 12.49
C VAL A 108 -6.15 10.57 11.46
N ASP A 109 -6.07 11.80 11.95
CA ASP A 109 -5.61 12.94 11.17
C ASP A 109 -4.10 12.78 10.94
N LEU A 110 -3.75 12.23 9.77
CA LEU A 110 -2.37 11.92 9.42
C LEU A 110 -1.50 13.17 9.33
N GLU A 111 -2.04 14.27 8.80
CA GLU A 111 -1.29 15.52 8.64
C GLU A 111 -0.91 16.08 10.03
N GLN A 112 -1.86 16.05 10.97
CA GLN A 112 -1.60 16.49 12.34
C GLN A 112 -0.56 15.59 13.02
N VAL A 113 -0.83 14.27 13.10
CA VAL A 113 0.01 13.34 13.87
C VAL A 113 1.42 13.26 13.30
N ILE A 114 1.58 13.28 11.97
CA ILE A 114 2.90 13.23 11.35
C ILE A 114 3.64 14.55 11.53
N GLY A 115 2.96 15.69 11.40
CA GLY A 115 3.54 17.00 11.64
C GLY A 115 3.98 17.25 13.10
N GLU A 116 3.43 16.52 14.07
CA GLU A 116 3.88 16.56 15.47
C GLU A 116 5.21 15.78 15.68
N HIS A 117 5.58 14.87 14.78
CA HIS A 117 6.72 13.97 14.95
C HIS A 117 7.84 14.20 13.93
N PHE A 118 7.51 14.64 12.71
CA PHE A 118 8.45 14.77 11.61
C PHE A 118 8.45 16.18 11.01
N ASP A 119 9.61 16.62 10.55
CA ASP A 119 9.69 17.76 9.64
C ASP A 119 9.23 17.30 8.24
N ILE A 120 8.15 17.90 7.73
CA ILE A 120 7.57 17.58 6.42
C ILE A 120 8.46 17.93 5.22
N ASN A 121 9.57 18.66 5.44
CA ASN A 121 10.55 18.96 4.39
C ASN A 121 11.65 17.90 4.27
N GLU A 122 11.66 16.92 5.16
CA GLU A 122 12.61 15.81 5.13
C GLU A 122 12.04 14.60 4.39
N PRO A 123 12.91 13.71 3.85
CA PRO A 123 12.47 12.49 3.19
C PRO A 123 11.55 11.65 4.08
N LEU A 124 10.40 11.26 3.53
CA LEU A 124 9.37 10.50 4.23
C LEU A 124 8.97 9.26 3.43
N LEU A 125 9.19 8.09 4.00
CA LEU A 125 8.79 6.81 3.43
C LEU A 125 7.74 6.09 4.31
N VAL A 126 6.91 5.29 3.68
CA VAL A 126 6.06 4.31 4.35
C VAL A 126 6.64 2.93 4.13
N VAL A 127 7.00 2.24 5.20
CA VAL A 127 7.54 0.88 5.14
C VAL A 127 6.72 0.00 6.07
N ALA A 128 6.08 -1.05 5.54
CA ALA A 128 5.13 -1.83 6.33
C ALA A 128 5.03 -3.28 5.89
N ASN A 129 4.79 -4.16 6.87
CA ASN A 129 4.33 -5.52 6.64
C ASN A 129 2.82 -5.59 6.93
N LEU A 130 2.01 -5.29 5.90
CA LEU A 130 0.58 -5.06 6.07
C LEU A 130 -0.23 -6.36 6.23
N PRO A 131 -1.24 -6.36 7.12
CA PRO A 131 -2.29 -7.37 7.10
C PRO A 131 -3.01 -7.36 5.76
N TYR A 132 -3.19 -8.54 5.14
CA TYR A 132 -3.65 -8.66 3.76
C TYR A 132 -5.02 -8.05 3.47
N TYR A 133 -5.93 -8.03 4.47
CA TYR A 133 -7.31 -7.58 4.29
C TYR A 133 -7.47 -6.05 4.24
N ILE A 134 -6.47 -5.28 4.73
CA ILE A 134 -6.56 -3.83 4.88
C ILE A 134 -5.58 -3.06 3.98
N THR A 135 -4.76 -3.77 3.21
CA THR A 135 -3.69 -3.21 2.39
C THR A 135 -4.18 -2.09 1.45
N THR A 136 -5.22 -2.36 0.66
CA THR A 136 -5.71 -1.39 -0.34
C THR A 136 -6.28 -0.11 0.30
N PRO A 137 -7.16 -0.16 1.31
CA PRO A 137 -7.63 1.04 2.00
C PRO A 137 -6.51 1.89 2.57
N ILE A 138 -5.51 1.28 3.19
CA ILE A 138 -4.36 2.00 3.77
C ILE A 138 -3.58 2.74 2.69
N ILE A 139 -3.22 2.06 1.60
CA ILE A 139 -2.45 2.68 0.51
C ILE A 139 -3.22 3.85 -0.09
N MET A 140 -4.51 3.67 -0.39
CA MET A 140 -5.32 4.73 -0.98
C MET A 140 -5.46 5.92 -0.03
N ASN A 141 -5.69 5.71 1.26
CA ASN A 141 -5.74 6.77 2.26
C ASN A 141 -4.45 7.59 2.30
N LEU A 142 -3.29 6.93 2.28
CA LEU A 142 -1.98 7.58 2.29
C LEU A 142 -1.69 8.33 0.98
N LEU A 143 -2.09 7.79 -0.17
CA LEU A 143 -1.90 8.44 -1.47
C LEU A 143 -2.79 9.68 -1.65
N GLU A 144 -4.02 9.63 -1.12
CA GLU A 144 -4.98 10.73 -1.15
C GLU A 144 -4.70 11.80 -0.09
N SER A 145 -3.86 11.50 0.92
CA SER A 145 -3.42 12.47 1.91
C SER A 145 -2.52 13.55 1.29
N LYS A 146 -2.46 14.72 1.92
CA LYS A 146 -1.56 15.81 1.50
C LYS A 146 -0.13 15.65 2.00
N LEU A 147 0.16 14.53 2.65
CA LEU A 147 1.51 14.26 3.16
C LEU A 147 2.51 14.14 2.00
N PRO A 148 3.70 14.73 2.14
CA PRO A 148 4.77 14.65 1.15
C PRO A 148 5.50 13.29 1.26
N ILE A 149 4.76 12.19 1.11
CA ILE A 149 5.34 10.84 1.13
C ILE A 149 6.07 10.62 -0.19
N ASP A 150 7.37 10.36 -0.14
CA ASP A 150 8.22 10.16 -1.32
C ASP A 150 8.05 8.76 -1.92
N GLY A 151 7.73 7.78 -1.08
CA GLY A 151 7.55 6.42 -1.55
C GLY A 151 7.08 5.43 -0.50
N PHE A 152 6.85 4.20 -0.96
CA PHE A 152 6.34 3.11 -0.13
C PHE A 152 7.12 1.83 -0.43
N ALA A 153 7.42 1.05 0.61
CA ALA A 153 7.84 -0.33 0.47
C ALA A 153 6.98 -1.20 1.38
N MET A 154 6.12 -2.02 0.78
CA MET A 154 5.11 -2.73 1.53
C MET A 154 5.10 -4.21 1.19
N MET A 155 5.10 -5.03 2.22
CA MET A 155 4.91 -6.46 2.09
C MET A 155 3.42 -6.79 2.09
N MET A 156 2.98 -7.53 1.08
CA MET A 156 1.58 -7.91 0.87
C MET A 156 1.47 -9.22 0.11
N GLN A 157 0.27 -9.73 -0.07
CA GLN A 157 0.06 -10.90 -0.94
C GLN A 157 0.58 -10.63 -2.36
N LYS A 158 1.29 -11.59 -2.92
CA LYS A 158 1.87 -11.52 -4.26
C LYS A 158 0.84 -11.11 -5.33
N GLU A 159 -0.38 -11.68 -5.28
CA GLU A 159 -1.44 -11.35 -6.23
C GLU A 159 -1.85 -9.87 -6.15
N VAL A 160 -1.91 -9.30 -4.95
CA VAL A 160 -2.28 -7.87 -4.77
C VAL A 160 -1.19 -6.98 -5.33
N ALA A 161 0.09 -7.27 -5.07
CA ALA A 161 1.22 -6.55 -5.65
C ALA A 161 1.21 -6.64 -7.20
N GLN A 162 0.95 -7.83 -7.75
CA GLN A 162 0.82 -8.02 -9.20
C GLN A 162 -0.31 -7.21 -9.82
N ARG A 163 -1.42 -7.02 -9.10
CA ARG A 163 -2.52 -6.15 -9.57
C ARG A 163 -2.13 -4.68 -9.59
N MET A 164 -1.34 -4.21 -8.63
CA MET A 164 -0.89 -2.82 -8.56
C MET A 164 0.17 -2.48 -9.63
N THR A 165 0.92 -3.47 -10.09
CA THR A 165 2.00 -3.33 -11.09
C THR A 165 1.62 -3.83 -12.48
N ALA A 166 0.36 -4.16 -12.70
CA ALA A 166 -0.11 -4.77 -13.94
C ALA A 166 -0.09 -3.79 -15.12
N GLU A 167 0.04 -4.34 -16.32
CA GLU A 167 -0.06 -3.61 -17.57
C GLU A 167 -1.44 -3.84 -18.23
N PRO A 168 -1.91 -2.91 -19.09
CA PRO A 168 -3.11 -3.11 -19.91
C PRO A 168 -3.09 -4.46 -20.64
N ASN A 169 -4.25 -5.01 -20.94
CA ASN A 169 -4.44 -6.32 -21.57
C ASN A 169 -4.06 -7.53 -20.69
N SER A 170 -3.76 -7.33 -19.41
CA SER A 170 -3.53 -8.43 -18.47
C SER A 170 -4.76 -8.69 -17.58
N LYS A 171 -4.87 -9.94 -17.08
CA LYS A 171 -5.93 -10.31 -16.13
C LYS A 171 -5.83 -9.57 -14.80
N ALA A 172 -4.65 -9.11 -14.44
CA ALA A 172 -4.40 -8.42 -13.19
C ALA A 172 -4.78 -6.93 -13.25
N TYR A 173 -4.79 -6.33 -14.45
CA TYR A 173 -5.08 -4.92 -14.66
C TYR A 173 -6.51 -4.56 -14.28
N GLY A 174 -6.67 -3.45 -13.55
CA GLY A 174 -7.97 -3.01 -13.07
C GLY A 174 -7.95 -1.62 -12.45
N SER A 175 -9.06 -1.23 -11.81
CA SER A 175 -9.19 0.09 -11.20
C SER A 175 -8.11 0.39 -10.16
N LEU A 176 -7.69 -0.61 -9.37
CA LEU A 176 -6.60 -0.47 -8.40
C LEU A 176 -5.27 -0.19 -9.09
N THR A 177 -4.98 -0.87 -10.20
CA THR A 177 -3.76 -0.62 -11.00
C THR A 177 -3.68 0.84 -11.43
N ILE A 178 -4.78 1.35 -12.00
CA ILE A 178 -4.87 2.72 -12.50
C ILE A 178 -4.72 3.73 -11.34
N ALA A 179 -5.41 3.49 -10.21
CA ALA A 179 -5.33 4.38 -9.06
C ALA A 179 -3.89 4.48 -8.50
N ILE A 180 -3.19 3.37 -8.39
CA ILE A 180 -1.79 3.36 -7.92
C ILE A 180 -0.86 4.03 -8.93
N GLN A 181 -0.95 3.65 -10.20
CA GLN A 181 -0.03 4.14 -11.24
C GLN A 181 -0.29 5.61 -11.62
N TYR A 182 -1.47 6.13 -11.33
CA TYR A 182 -1.77 7.55 -11.44
C TYR A 182 -0.85 8.39 -10.53
N PHE A 183 -0.67 7.96 -9.28
CA PHE A 183 0.14 8.67 -8.29
C PHE A 183 1.61 8.23 -8.22
N CYS A 184 1.90 6.97 -8.58
CA CYS A 184 3.20 6.36 -8.34
C CYS A 184 3.73 5.58 -9.54
N GLU A 185 5.05 5.44 -9.59
CA GLU A 185 5.71 4.35 -10.31
C GLU A 185 5.67 3.12 -9.40
N ALA A 186 5.12 2.02 -9.92
CA ALA A 186 4.90 0.79 -9.15
C ALA A 186 5.76 -0.35 -9.69
N SER A 187 6.47 -1.05 -8.80
CA SER A 187 7.26 -2.22 -9.15
C SER A 187 7.25 -3.26 -8.02
N ILE A 188 7.51 -4.51 -8.38
CA ILE A 188 7.76 -5.58 -7.40
C ILE A 188 9.27 -5.64 -7.14
N GLY A 189 9.67 -5.32 -5.91
CA GLY A 189 11.06 -5.41 -5.49
C GLY A 189 11.56 -6.85 -5.49
N PHE A 190 10.83 -7.76 -4.81
CA PHE A 190 11.09 -9.21 -4.83
C PHE A 190 9.92 -10.00 -4.24
N ILE A 191 9.94 -11.32 -4.49
CA ILE A 191 8.95 -12.26 -3.95
C ILE A 191 9.45 -12.79 -2.60
N VAL A 192 8.53 -12.92 -1.63
CA VAL A 192 8.79 -13.42 -0.28
C VAL A 192 8.04 -14.73 -0.09
N PRO A 193 8.76 -15.86 0.06
CA PRO A 193 8.13 -17.16 0.26
C PRO A 193 7.32 -17.21 1.56
N LYS A 194 6.18 -17.88 1.53
CA LYS A 194 5.33 -18.07 2.72
C LYS A 194 6.02 -18.78 3.88
N THR A 195 7.07 -19.54 3.60
CA THR A 195 7.83 -20.33 4.60
C THR A 195 8.65 -19.50 5.57
N VAL A 196 8.85 -18.20 5.29
CA VAL A 196 9.61 -17.27 6.16
C VAL A 196 8.74 -16.59 7.21
N PHE A 197 7.49 -17.04 7.36
CA PHE A 197 6.53 -16.53 8.35
C PHE A 197 6.13 -17.59 9.36
N ASN A 198 5.77 -17.15 10.57
CA ASN A 198 5.18 -17.98 11.60
C ASN A 198 3.94 -17.28 12.23
N PRO A 199 2.73 -17.86 12.08
CA PRO A 199 2.39 -19.00 11.21
C PRO A 199 2.58 -18.66 9.74
N ALA A 200 2.81 -19.69 8.90
CA ALA A 200 2.93 -19.49 7.46
C ALA A 200 1.56 -19.11 6.85
N PRO A 201 1.47 -18.06 6.01
CA PRO A 201 0.25 -17.75 5.28
C PRO A 201 -0.01 -18.79 4.17
N ASN A 202 -1.20 -18.72 3.56
CA ASN A 202 -1.57 -19.67 2.50
C ASN A 202 -0.84 -19.40 1.17
N VAL A 203 -0.41 -18.16 0.93
CA VAL A 203 0.17 -17.68 -0.33
C VAL A 203 1.48 -16.96 -0.09
N ASP A 204 2.33 -16.90 -1.12
CA ASP A 204 3.53 -16.07 -1.09
C ASP A 204 3.18 -14.58 -1.00
N SER A 205 4.10 -13.82 -0.44
CA SER A 205 4.07 -12.37 -0.41
C SER A 205 5.00 -11.77 -1.47
N ALA A 206 4.90 -10.47 -1.67
CA ALA A 206 5.83 -9.67 -2.45
C ALA A 206 6.09 -8.35 -1.76
N ILE A 207 7.26 -7.79 -1.98
CA ILE A 207 7.54 -6.39 -1.62
C ILE A 207 7.11 -5.52 -2.80
N LEU A 208 6.06 -4.74 -2.60
CA LEU A 208 5.65 -3.69 -3.52
C LEU A 208 6.46 -2.44 -3.22
N VAL A 209 7.08 -1.86 -4.24
CA VAL A 209 7.78 -0.58 -4.16
C VAL A 209 7.01 0.43 -4.98
N LEU A 210 6.59 1.53 -4.35
CA LEU A 210 5.94 2.66 -5.00
C LEU A 210 6.82 3.89 -4.83
N LYS A 211 7.17 4.54 -5.93
CA LYS A 211 7.84 5.83 -5.94
C LYS A 211 6.81 6.89 -6.33
N ARG A 212 6.56 7.85 -5.45
CA ARG A 212 5.57 8.90 -5.74
C ARG A 212 6.05 9.77 -6.89
N ARG A 213 5.14 10.08 -7.81
CA ARG A 213 5.40 11.00 -8.91
C ARG A 213 5.31 12.44 -8.42
N GLU A 214 6.13 13.33 -8.95
CA GLU A 214 6.01 14.77 -8.70
C GLU A 214 4.68 15.34 -9.23
N LYS A 215 4.18 14.78 -10.32
CA LYS A 215 2.87 15.06 -10.92
C LYS A 215 2.19 13.74 -11.26
N PRO A 216 0.85 13.68 -11.23
CA PRO A 216 0.12 12.51 -11.71
C PRO A 216 0.56 12.08 -13.11
N LEU A 217 0.45 10.79 -13.42
CA LEU A 217 0.84 10.24 -14.72
C LEU A 217 0.10 10.89 -15.90
N VAL A 218 -1.14 11.31 -15.67
CA VAL A 218 -1.97 12.03 -16.63
C VAL A 218 -2.61 13.24 -15.95
N GLU A 219 -2.82 14.32 -16.69
CA GLU A 219 -3.61 15.46 -16.24
C GLU A 219 -5.07 15.25 -16.63
N VAL A 220 -5.99 15.49 -15.71
CA VAL A 220 -7.45 15.41 -15.89
C VAL A 220 -8.12 16.65 -15.33
N LYS A 221 -9.24 17.07 -15.92
CA LYS A 221 -9.99 18.26 -15.49
C LYS A 221 -10.64 18.07 -14.10
N ASP A 222 -11.04 16.83 -13.79
CA ASP A 222 -11.70 16.46 -12.53
C ASP A 222 -11.25 15.07 -12.11
N GLU A 223 -10.41 15.01 -11.08
CA GLU A 223 -9.83 13.77 -10.56
C GLU A 223 -10.89 12.84 -9.96
N ALA A 224 -11.89 13.38 -9.26
CA ALA A 224 -12.97 12.59 -8.68
C ALA A 224 -13.81 11.92 -9.79
N LYS A 225 -14.09 12.65 -10.87
CA LYS A 225 -14.78 12.15 -12.05
C LYS A 225 -13.96 11.07 -12.76
N PHE A 226 -12.66 11.27 -12.89
CA PHE A 226 -11.74 10.29 -13.48
C PHE A 226 -11.78 8.96 -12.70
N PHE A 227 -11.62 8.98 -11.39
CA PHE A 227 -11.65 7.75 -10.58
C PHE A 227 -13.03 7.09 -10.56
N ALA A 228 -14.11 7.88 -10.57
CA ALA A 228 -15.46 7.35 -10.70
C ALA A 228 -15.66 6.63 -12.05
N LEU A 229 -15.19 7.21 -13.16
CA LEU A 229 -15.21 6.61 -14.48
C LEU A 229 -14.43 5.29 -14.51
N VAL A 230 -13.21 5.29 -14.00
CA VAL A 230 -12.37 4.09 -13.90
C VAL A 230 -13.10 2.99 -13.11
N LYS A 231 -13.60 3.31 -11.91
CA LYS A 231 -14.34 2.37 -11.07
C LYS A 231 -15.55 1.77 -11.80
N ASN A 232 -16.35 2.61 -12.44
CA ASN A 232 -17.56 2.18 -13.17
C ASN A 232 -17.22 1.30 -14.37
N SER A 233 -16.10 1.54 -15.03
CA SER A 233 -15.63 0.75 -16.18
C SER A 233 -15.28 -0.69 -15.83
N PHE A 234 -14.84 -0.96 -14.61
CA PHE A 234 -14.42 -2.29 -14.15
C PHE A 234 -15.47 -3.06 -13.34
N VAL A 235 -16.71 -2.57 -13.22
CA VAL A 235 -17.78 -3.23 -12.43
C VAL A 235 -18.05 -4.65 -12.93
N GLN A 236 -18.10 -4.85 -14.25
CA GLN A 236 -18.35 -6.15 -14.87
C GLN A 236 -17.25 -6.48 -15.90
N ARG A 237 -16.17 -7.12 -15.44
CA ARG A 237 -14.96 -7.39 -16.24
C ARG A 237 -15.22 -8.10 -17.59
N ARG A 238 -16.23 -8.99 -17.66
CA ARG A 238 -16.58 -9.74 -18.88
C ARG A 238 -17.41 -8.94 -19.89
N LYS A 239 -17.88 -7.74 -19.51
CA LYS A 239 -18.68 -6.87 -20.37
C LYS A 239 -17.82 -5.84 -21.09
N THR A 240 -18.34 -5.33 -22.21
CA THR A 240 -17.71 -4.23 -22.94
C THR A 240 -17.73 -2.94 -22.11
N LEU A 241 -16.87 -2.00 -22.47
CA LEU A 241 -16.83 -0.68 -21.87
C LEU A 241 -18.20 0.01 -21.96
N TRP A 242 -18.84 -0.05 -23.14
CA TRP A 242 -20.20 0.48 -23.34
C TRP A 242 -21.20 -0.04 -22.31
N ASN A 243 -21.26 -1.37 -22.12
CA ASN A 243 -22.22 -1.97 -21.20
C ASN A 243 -22.03 -1.50 -19.74
N ASN A 244 -20.77 -1.33 -19.31
CA ASN A 244 -20.47 -0.84 -17.98
C ASN A 244 -20.85 0.66 -17.83
N LEU A 245 -20.47 1.48 -18.79
CA LEU A 245 -20.70 2.92 -18.74
C LEU A 245 -22.16 3.29 -18.97
N ALA A 246 -22.86 2.61 -19.91
CA ALA A 246 -24.28 2.85 -20.12
C ALA A 246 -25.10 2.56 -18.85
N LYS A 247 -24.77 1.49 -18.13
CA LYS A 247 -25.43 1.18 -16.85
C LYS A 247 -25.17 2.25 -15.78
N ALA A 248 -23.99 2.86 -15.76
CA ALA A 248 -23.62 3.84 -14.76
C ALA A 248 -24.16 5.25 -15.08
N TYR A 249 -24.17 5.64 -16.34
CA TYR A 249 -24.34 7.03 -16.76
C TYR A 249 -25.64 7.31 -17.49
N VAL A 250 -26.16 6.37 -18.31
CA VAL A 250 -27.38 6.60 -19.12
C VAL A 250 -28.61 6.64 -18.21
N GLY A 251 -29.43 7.67 -18.38
CA GLY A 251 -30.61 7.92 -17.53
C GLY A 251 -30.30 8.60 -16.19
N ASN A 252 -29.01 8.80 -15.86
CA ASN A 252 -28.58 9.57 -14.70
C ASN A 252 -28.02 10.92 -15.15
N SER A 253 -26.79 10.95 -15.69
CA SER A 253 -26.07 12.16 -16.10
C SER A 253 -25.94 12.32 -17.61
N HIS A 254 -26.15 11.24 -18.39
CA HIS A 254 -25.93 11.22 -19.84
C HIS A 254 -27.09 10.54 -20.57
N THR A 255 -27.25 10.87 -21.85
CA THR A 255 -28.05 10.09 -22.81
C THR A 255 -27.15 9.06 -23.50
N LYS A 256 -27.75 8.12 -24.24
CA LYS A 256 -26.96 7.19 -25.06
C LYS A 256 -26.13 7.91 -26.12
N GLU A 257 -26.71 8.94 -26.72
CA GLU A 257 -26.08 9.77 -27.75
C GLU A 257 -24.90 10.55 -27.18
N SER A 258 -25.05 11.19 -26.01
CA SER A 258 -23.94 11.95 -25.40
C SER A 258 -22.82 11.04 -24.92
N LEU A 259 -23.12 9.84 -24.40
CA LEU A 259 -22.09 8.86 -24.04
C LEU A 259 -21.34 8.35 -25.27
N ALA A 260 -22.07 8.06 -26.38
CA ALA A 260 -21.44 7.64 -27.63
C ALA A 260 -20.52 8.73 -28.19
N ALA A 261 -20.99 10.00 -28.19
CA ALA A 261 -20.18 11.15 -28.64
C ALA A 261 -18.91 11.33 -27.78
N ALA A 262 -18.97 11.12 -26.46
CA ALA A 262 -17.80 11.20 -25.58
C ALA A 262 -16.76 10.11 -25.90
N LEU A 263 -17.21 8.87 -26.15
CA LEU A 263 -16.32 7.77 -26.55
C LEU A 263 -15.67 8.04 -27.92
N GLU A 264 -16.42 8.56 -28.88
CA GLU A 264 -15.90 8.96 -30.19
C GLU A 264 -14.88 10.09 -30.06
N ALA A 265 -15.17 11.14 -29.28
CA ALA A 265 -14.26 12.24 -29.03
C ALA A 265 -12.96 11.79 -28.35
N ALA A 266 -13.03 10.79 -27.48
CA ALA A 266 -11.86 10.19 -26.84
C ALA A 266 -11.10 9.21 -27.76
N GLY A 267 -11.64 8.86 -28.94
CA GLY A 267 -11.06 7.89 -29.87
C GLY A 267 -11.10 6.45 -29.35
N ILE A 268 -12.16 6.09 -28.60
CA ILE A 268 -12.28 4.79 -27.95
C ILE A 268 -13.43 3.99 -28.56
N ASP A 269 -13.14 2.78 -29.06
CA ASP A 269 -14.13 1.82 -29.52
C ASP A 269 -14.95 1.31 -28.30
N PRO A 270 -16.27 1.54 -28.25
CA PRO A 270 -17.15 1.13 -27.17
C PRO A 270 -17.24 -0.39 -26.97
N SER A 271 -16.88 -1.19 -27.95
CA SER A 271 -16.87 -2.66 -27.90
C SER A 271 -15.67 -3.21 -27.11
N ARG A 272 -14.63 -2.43 -26.88
CA ARG A 272 -13.47 -2.81 -26.08
C ARG A 272 -13.87 -3.07 -24.63
N ARG A 273 -13.05 -3.84 -23.92
CA ARG A 273 -13.18 -4.02 -22.47
C ARG A 273 -12.31 -3.02 -21.73
N ALA A 274 -12.69 -2.62 -20.52
CA ALA A 274 -11.95 -1.69 -19.69
C ALA A 274 -10.48 -2.08 -19.49
N GLU A 275 -10.19 -3.38 -19.36
CA GLU A 275 -8.82 -3.89 -19.16
C GLU A 275 -7.88 -3.68 -20.35
N THR A 276 -8.41 -3.29 -21.50
CA THR A 276 -7.61 -3.01 -22.69
C THR A 276 -7.24 -1.54 -22.84
N LEU A 277 -7.82 -0.64 -22.02
CA LEU A 277 -7.58 0.80 -22.08
C LEU A 277 -6.34 1.18 -21.26
N THR A 278 -5.56 2.11 -21.79
CA THR A 278 -4.46 2.75 -21.05
C THR A 278 -5.00 3.83 -20.11
N ILE A 279 -4.17 4.32 -19.21
CA ILE A 279 -4.53 5.41 -18.28
C ILE A 279 -4.81 6.70 -19.06
N GLU A 280 -4.04 6.96 -20.12
CA GLU A 280 -4.23 8.12 -21.02
C GLU A 280 -5.57 8.06 -21.77
N GLU A 281 -6.02 6.86 -22.16
CA GLU A 281 -7.32 6.67 -22.78
C GLU A 281 -8.45 6.96 -21.79
N PHE A 282 -8.32 6.51 -20.53
CA PHE A 282 -9.27 6.85 -19.47
C PHE A 282 -9.29 8.37 -19.17
N ALA A 283 -8.13 9.04 -19.18
CA ALA A 283 -8.06 10.48 -18.98
C ALA A 283 -8.82 11.25 -20.07
N ARG A 284 -8.55 10.92 -21.35
CA ARG A 284 -9.28 11.54 -22.48
C ARG A 284 -10.80 11.31 -22.40
N LEU A 285 -11.22 10.10 -22.03
CA LEU A 285 -12.64 9.79 -21.87
C LEU A 285 -13.27 10.57 -20.70
N SER A 286 -12.56 10.68 -19.58
CA SER A 286 -13.02 11.45 -18.42
C SER A 286 -13.24 12.93 -18.77
N ASP A 287 -12.36 13.51 -19.59
CA ASP A 287 -12.43 14.90 -19.99
C ASP A 287 -13.48 15.17 -21.08
N ALA A 288 -13.91 14.13 -21.79
CA ALA A 288 -14.96 14.18 -22.81
C ALA A 288 -16.37 13.95 -22.26
N LEU A 289 -16.51 13.30 -21.09
CA LEU A 289 -17.76 13.09 -20.35
C LEU A 289 -18.12 14.34 -19.53
#